data_3678778cd2b6389a50066da5d4006773
#
_entry.id   3678778cd2b6389a50066da5d4006773
#
_cell.length_a   1.000
_cell.length_b   1.000
_cell.length_c   1.000
_cell.angle_alpha   90.00
_cell.angle_beta   90.00
_cell.angle_gamma   90.00
#
_symmetry.space_group_name_H-M   'P 1'
#
loop_
_entity.id
_entity.type
_entity.pdbx_description
1 polymer ?
#
loop_
_entity_poly.entity_id
_entity_poly.type
_entity_poly.pdbx_seq_one_letter_code
_entity_poly.pdbx_strand_id
1 'polypeptide(L)'
;YLAVAGTSQSVSITRLASAAEVSQRRVERDLELMIEQGMWGKGAYVDLSVGKLYRSAAVAAEEQERRSAPVTPPQAEQGYAGMLRQIRIANDRIADQELSRKIERLEEIAGRIFRLIENDETKRAKASTFLSYYLPTTQKLLDSYAEFEEAGVSGGNLSEAKRKIERTMDNIVLGFERQLDELYRTDALDIDSD
;
A
#
# COMPACT_ATOMS: atom_id res chain seq x y z
N TYR A 1 16.08 -9.25 -18.83
CA TYR A 1 14.75 -8.68 -18.60
C TYR A 1 13.62 -9.62 -19.02
N LEU A 2 13.68 -10.19 -20.24
CA LEU A 2 12.65 -11.13 -20.73
C LEU A 2 12.47 -12.35 -19.81
N ALA A 3 13.55 -12.91 -19.29
CA ALA A 3 13.51 -14.03 -18.36
C ALA A 3 12.85 -13.68 -17.01
N VAL A 4 13.06 -12.46 -16.53
CA VAL A 4 12.47 -11.95 -15.29
C VAL A 4 10.98 -11.61 -15.45
N ALA A 5 10.60 -11.06 -16.60
CA ALA A 5 9.23 -10.74 -16.93
C ALA A 5 8.39 -11.99 -17.24
N GLY A 6 9.01 -13.04 -17.78
CA GLY A 6 8.32 -14.28 -18.16
C GLY A 6 7.14 -14.00 -19.10
N THR A 7 5.98 -14.56 -18.78
CA THR A 7 4.70 -14.37 -19.51
C THR A 7 3.84 -13.24 -18.97
N SER A 8 4.32 -12.48 -17.96
CA SER A 8 3.57 -11.39 -17.34
C SER A 8 3.19 -10.32 -18.36
N GLN A 9 1.96 -9.84 -18.30
CA GLN A 9 1.42 -8.80 -19.19
C GLN A 9 1.95 -7.40 -18.83
N SER A 10 2.35 -7.21 -17.57
CA SER A 10 3.05 -6.02 -17.09
C SER A 10 4.18 -6.39 -16.15
N VAL A 11 5.22 -5.56 -16.08
CA VAL A 11 6.35 -5.75 -15.16
C VAL A 11 6.87 -4.41 -14.68
N SER A 12 7.21 -4.33 -13.38
CA SER A 12 7.78 -3.13 -12.78
C SER A 12 9.25 -2.94 -13.21
N ILE A 13 9.60 -1.70 -13.56
CA ILE A 13 10.98 -1.30 -13.86
C ILE A 13 11.89 -1.55 -12.65
N THR A 14 11.40 -1.29 -11.45
CA THR A 14 12.14 -1.54 -10.20
C THR A 14 12.48 -3.01 -10.04
N ARG A 15 11.55 -3.92 -10.33
CA ARG A 15 11.78 -5.37 -10.29
C ARG A 15 12.84 -5.81 -11.30
N LEU A 16 12.79 -5.25 -12.51
CA LEU A 16 13.79 -5.54 -13.55
C LEU A 16 15.17 -5.01 -13.17
N ALA A 17 15.23 -3.81 -12.58
CA ALA A 17 16.45 -3.18 -12.11
C ALA A 17 17.12 -4.00 -11.00
N SER A 18 16.34 -4.43 -10.00
CA SER A 18 16.83 -5.26 -8.91
C SER A 18 17.30 -6.63 -9.38
N ALA A 19 16.56 -7.29 -10.28
CA ALA A 19 16.91 -8.60 -10.79
C ALA A 19 18.12 -8.60 -11.73
N ALA A 20 18.39 -7.48 -12.41
CA ALA A 20 19.53 -7.31 -13.29
C ALA A 20 20.72 -6.58 -12.62
N GLU A 21 20.58 -6.18 -11.35
CA GLU A 21 21.59 -5.43 -10.59
C GLU A 21 22.05 -4.14 -11.30
N VAL A 22 21.12 -3.42 -11.95
CA VAL A 22 21.39 -2.18 -12.68
C VAL A 22 20.45 -1.07 -12.24
N SER A 23 20.80 0.19 -12.57
CA SER A 23 19.94 1.33 -12.27
C SER A 23 18.64 1.33 -13.09
N GLN A 24 17.55 1.87 -12.54
CA GLN A 24 16.28 2.00 -13.24
C GLN A 24 16.41 2.76 -14.57
N ARG A 25 17.20 3.83 -14.62
CA ARG A 25 17.48 4.60 -15.84
C ARG A 25 18.13 3.74 -16.94
N ARG A 26 18.92 2.76 -16.54
CA ARG A 26 19.51 1.82 -17.52
C ARG A 26 18.44 0.87 -18.03
N VAL A 27 17.60 0.36 -17.14
CA VAL A 27 16.47 -0.51 -17.54
C VAL A 27 15.53 0.21 -18.51
N GLU A 28 15.16 1.45 -18.21
CA GLU A 28 14.31 2.27 -19.08
C GLU A 28 14.86 2.35 -20.50
N ARG A 29 16.12 2.71 -20.63
CA ARG A 29 16.81 2.82 -21.92
C ARG A 29 16.91 1.49 -22.66
N ASP A 30 17.25 0.42 -21.92
CA ASP A 30 17.35 -0.91 -22.50
C ASP A 30 15.97 -1.42 -22.95
N LEU A 31 14.91 -1.13 -22.21
CA LEU A 31 13.54 -1.49 -22.55
C LEU A 31 13.04 -0.75 -23.81
N GLU A 32 13.36 0.55 -23.95
CA GLU A 32 13.03 1.32 -25.16
C GLU A 32 13.64 0.68 -26.40
N LEU A 33 14.93 0.36 -26.36
CA LEU A 33 15.62 -0.32 -27.45
C LEU A 33 15.03 -1.69 -27.75
N MET A 34 14.69 -2.47 -26.73
CA MET A 34 14.09 -3.80 -26.90
C MET A 34 12.67 -3.73 -27.46
N ILE A 35 11.92 -2.67 -27.17
CA ILE A 35 10.59 -2.40 -27.73
C ILE A 35 10.72 -2.06 -29.22
N GLU A 36 11.65 -1.18 -29.59
CA GLU A 36 11.95 -0.82 -30.99
C GLU A 36 12.34 -2.05 -31.82
N GLN A 37 13.08 -2.99 -31.21
CA GLN A 37 13.45 -4.26 -31.83
C GLN A 37 12.31 -5.30 -31.83
N GLY A 38 11.14 -4.96 -31.29
CA GLY A 38 9.97 -5.84 -31.25
C GLY A 38 10.07 -7.03 -30.29
N MET A 39 11.05 -7.06 -29.40
CA MET A 39 11.28 -8.17 -28.46
C MET A 39 10.16 -8.35 -27.43
N TRP A 40 9.37 -7.31 -27.17
CA TRP A 40 8.25 -7.30 -26.23
C TRP A 40 6.88 -7.49 -26.91
N GLY A 41 6.87 -7.64 -28.22
CA GLY A 41 5.65 -7.76 -29.04
C GLY A 41 5.14 -6.41 -29.55
N LYS A 42 4.18 -6.48 -30.47
CA LYS A 42 3.58 -5.27 -31.07
C LYS A 42 2.69 -4.56 -30.04
N GLY A 43 2.99 -3.30 -29.78
CA GLY A 43 2.19 -2.47 -28.86
C GLY A 43 2.69 -2.43 -27.41
N ALA A 44 3.86 -3.02 -27.15
CA ALA A 44 4.52 -2.84 -25.85
C ALA A 44 5.03 -1.41 -25.69
N TYR A 45 4.93 -0.87 -24.48
CA TYR A 45 5.47 0.45 -24.14
C TYR A 45 5.81 0.55 -22.65
N VAL A 46 6.65 1.53 -22.32
CA VAL A 46 7.03 1.85 -20.95
C VAL A 46 6.22 3.04 -20.46
N ASP A 47 5.52 2.89 -19.36
CA ASP A 47 4.86 3.98 -18.68
C ASP A 47 5.73 4.43 -17.49
N LEU A 48 6.43 5.54 -17.69
CA LEU A 48 7.35 6.12 -16.70
C LEU A 48 6.60 6.73 -15.50
N SER A 49 5.33 7.11 -15.67
CA SER A 49 4.53 7.70 -14.59
C SER A 49 4.23 6.69 -13.48
N VAL A 50 4.06 5.44 -13.84
CA VAL A 50 3.83 4.31 -12.92
C VAL A 50 5.03 3.37 -12.79
N GLY A 51 6.10 3.61 -13.55
CA GLY A 51 7.33 2.82 -13.52
C GLY A 51 7.13 1.36 -13.97
N LYS A 52 6.33 1.14 -15.03
CA LYS A 52 6.00 -0.19 -15.55
C LYS A 52 6.15 -0.30 -17.06
N LEU A 53 6.56 -1.48 -17.50
CA LEU A 53 6.44 -1.93 -18.89
C LEU A 53 5.12 -2.68 -19.05
N TYR A 54 4.36 -2.36 -20.09
CA TYR A 54 3.15 -3.06 -20.53
C TYR A 54 3.35 -3.69 -21.89
N ARG A 55 2.83 -4.90 -22.08
CA ARG A 55 2.90 -5.59 -23.38
C ARG A 55 1.88 -5.08 -24.40
N SER A 56 0.83 -4.38 -23.93
CA SER A 56 -0.13 -3.70 -24.82
C SER A 56 -0.84 -2.56 -24.07
N ALA A 57 -1.36 -1.61 -24.84
CA ALA A 57 -2.17 -0.51 -24.31
C ALA A 57 -3.48 -1.00 -23.64
N ALA A 58 -4.04 -2.12 -24.11
CA ALA A 58 -5.23 -2.71 -23.53
C ALA A 58 -4.99 -3.17 -22.09
N VAL A 59 -3.86 -3.81 -21.81
CA VAL A 59 -3.49 -4.24 -20.46
C VAL A 59 -3.28 -3.06 -19.51
N ALA A 60 -2.70 -1.98 -20.02
CA ALA A 60 -2.54 -0.76 -19.22
C ALA A 60 -3.89 -0.12 -18.90
N ALA A 61 -4.78 -0.04 -19.88
CA ALA A 61 -6.13 0.49 -19.69
C ALA A 61 -6.92 -0.33 -18.67
N GLU A 62 -6.90 -1.66 -18.75
CA GLU A 62 -7.54 -2.56 -17.77
C GLU A 62 -6.95 -2.37 -16.35
N GLU A 63 -5.64 -2.23 -16.24
CA GLU A 63 -5.00 -2.00 -14.94
C GLU A 63 -5.33 -0.61 -14.40
N GLN A 64 -5.44 0.39 -15.26
CA GLN A 64 -5.83 1.73 -14.89
C GLN A 64 -7.31 1.82 -14.52
N GLU A 65 -8.19 1.13 -15.23
CA GLU A 65 -9.61 1.00 -14.88
C GLU A 65 -9.79 0.32 -13.53
N ARG A 66 -9.04 -0.75 -13.24
CA ARG A 66 -9.05 -1.40 -11.92
C ARG A 66 -8.58 -0.48 -10.79
N ARG A 67 -7.67 0.46 -11.07
CA ARG A 67 -7.21 1.46 -10.10
C ARG A 67 -8.19 2.61 -9.90
N SER A 68 -8.92 2.97 -10.96
CA SER A 68 -9.86 4.09 -10.98
C SER A 68 -11.31 3.66 -10.78
N ALA A 69 -11.62 2.36 -10.81
CA ALA A 69 -12.95 1.86 -10.52
C ALA A 69 -13.36 2.27 -9.10
N PRO A 70 -14.56 2.86 -8.91
CA PRO A 70 -15.07 3.08 -7.57
C PRO A 70 -15.17 1.74 -6.87
N VAL A 71 -14.48 1.62 -5.73
CA VAL A 71 -14.48 0.38 -4.94
C VAL A 71 -15.90 0.19 -4.42
N THR A 72 -16.59 -0.81 -4.92
CA THR A 72 -17.93 -1.17 -4.43
C THR A 72 -17.82 -1.56 -2.95
N PRO A 73 -18.76 -1.13 -2.09
CA PRO A 73 -18.65 -1.30 -0.64
C PRO A 73 -18.22 -2.69 -0.14
N PRO A 74 -18.76 -3.81 -0.65
CA PRO A 74 -18.31 -5.14 -0.21
C PRO A 74 -16.86 -5.47 -0.57
N GLN A 75 -16.36 -4.96 -1.70
CA GLN A 75 -14.98 -5.16 -2.12
C GLN A 75 -14.00 -4.26 -1.35
N ALA A 76 -14.45 -3.06 -0.96
CA ALA A 76 -13.68 -2.17 -0.11
C ALA A 76 -13.44 -2.78 1.28
N GLU A 77 -14.47 -3.37 1.88
CA GLU A 77 -14.37 -4.02 3.19
C GLU A 77 -13.43 -5.23 3.16
N GLN A 78 -13.52 -6.07 2.13
CA GLN A 78 -12.58 -7.17 1.91
C GLN A 78 -11.15 -6.65 1.67
N GLY A 79 -11.01 -5.54 0.95
CA GLY A 79 -9.74 -4.86 0.73
C GLY A 79 -9.12 -4.35 2.03
N TYR A 80 -9.89 -3.70 2.88
CA TYR A 80 -9.41 -3.20 4.18
C TYR A 80 -9.06 -4.33 5.15
N ALA A 81 -9.88 -5.37 5.22
CA ALA A 81 -9.59 -6.56 6.02
C ALA A 81 -8.32 -7.29 5.53
N GLY A 82 -8.13 -7.35 4.21
CA GLY A 82 -6.92 -7.89 3.61
C GLY A 82 -5.67 -7.07 3.96
N MET A 83 -5.76 -5.74 3.90
CA MET A 83 -4.67 -4.84 4.28
C MET A 83 -4.33 -4.96 5.77
N LEU A 84 -5.33 -5.04 6.64
CA LEU A 84 -5.12 -5.23 8.07
C LEU A 84 -4.43 -6.57 8.37
N ARG A 85 -4.76 -7.61 7.62
CA ARG A 85 -4.07 -8.91 7.70
C ARG A 85 -2.61 -8.80 7.28
N GLN A 86 -2.29 -8.06 6.23
CA GLN A 86 -0.90 -7.81 5.82
C GLN A 86 -0.13 -7.00 6.86
N ILE A 87 -0.77 -6.02 7.50
CA ILE A 87 -0.19 -5.27 8.63
C ILE A 87 0.16 -6.22 9.78
N ARG A 88 -0.71 -7.18 10.11
CA ARG A 88 -0.45 -8.20 11.12
C ARG A 88 0.72 -9.13 10.75
N ILE A 89 0.78 -9.58 9.50
CA ILE A 89 1.90 -10.38 9.00
C ILE A 89 3.22 -9.60 9.08
N ALA A 90 3.21 -8.31 8.76
CA ALA A 90 4.39 -7.46 8.92
C ALA A 90 4.79 -7.33 10.39
N ASN A 91 3.81 -7.19 11.31
CA ASN A 91 4.06 -7.14 12.75
C ASN A 91 4.75 -8.40 13.29
N ASP A 92 4.37 -9.57 12.80
CA ASP A 92 4.99 -10.85 13.20
C ASP A 92 6.49 -10.93 12.84
N ARG A 93 6.96 -10.12 11.89
CA ARG A 93 8.35 -10.01 11.46
C ARG A 93 9.14 -8.96 12.23
N ILE A 94 8.46 -8.12 13.03
CA ILE A 94 9.06 -7.01 13.78
C ILE A 94 9.38 -7.48 15.19
N ALA A 95 10.64 -7.37 15.60
CA ALA A 95 11.11 -7.75 16.92
C ALA A 95 10.90 -6.64 17.97
N ASP A 96 10.75 -5.39 17.54
CA ASP A 96 10.56 -4.25 18.42
C ASP A 96 9.18 -4.29 19.09
N GLN A 97 9.19 -4.50 20.44
CA GLN A 97 7.97 -4.65 21.21
C GLN A 97 7.15 -3.35 21.35
N GLU A 98 7.81 -2.20 21.34
CA GLU A 98 7.12 -0.91 21.45
C GLU A 98 6.35 -0.61 20.17
N LEU A 99 6.99 -0.83 19.02
CA LEU A 99 6.32 -0.71 17.74
C LEU A 99 5.18 -1.73 17.59
N SER A 100 5.39 -2.98 18.00
CA SER A 100 4.35 -4.02 17.97
C SER A 100 3.11 -3.63 18.77
N ARG A 101 3.26 -3.04 19.95
CA ARG A 101 2.11 -2.53 20.74
C ARG A 101 1.34 -1.42 20.02
N LYS A 102 2.03 -0.53 19.31
CA LYS A 102 1.40 0.52 18.51
C LYS A 102 0.60 -0.08 17.36
N ILE A 103 1.13 -1.11 16.72
CA ILE A 103 0.45 -1.84 15.63
C ILE A 103 -0.79 -2.57 16.17
N GLU A 104 -0.69 -3.27 17.30
CA GLU A 104 -1.82 -3.92 17.95
C GLU A 104 -2.92 -2.90 18.32
N ARG A 105 -2.55 -1.73 18.81
CA ARG A 105 -3.49 -0.64 19.08
C ARG A 105 -4.19 -0.16 17.81
N LEU A 106 -3.44 0.01 16.72
CA LEU A 106 -3.99 0.37 15.42
C LEU A 106 -4.97 -0.69 14.92
N GLU A 107 -4.64 -1.98 15.04
CA GLU A 107 -5.52 -3.09 14.65
C GLU A 107 -6.82 -3.09 15.45
N GLU A 108 -6.76 -2.85 16.74
CA GLU A 108 -7.93 -2.74 17.60
C GLU A 108 -8.86 -1.61 17.16
N ILE A 109 -8.30 -0.40 16.93
CA ILE A 109 -9.06 0.77 16.48
C ILE A 109 -9.65 0.55 15.10
N ALA A 110 -8.87 0.03 14.16
CA ALA A 110 -9.33 -0.29 12.81
C ALA A 110 -10.48 -1.31 12.83
N GLY A 111 -10.40 -2.33 13.68
CA GLY A 111 -11.47 -3.30 13.88
C GLY A 111 -12.76 -2.65 14.42
N ARG A 112 -12.68 -1.66 15.29
CA ARG A 112 -13.83 -0.88 15.76
C ARG A 112 -14.42 -0.03 14.65
N ILE A 113 -13.59 0.65 13.87
CA ILE A 113 -14.03 1.42 12.70
C ILE A 113 -14.77 0.52 11.71
N PHE A 114 -14.23 -0.65 11.39
CA PHE A 114 -14.87 -1.58 10.44
C PHE A 114 -16.26 -2.00 10.91
N ARG A 115 -16.43 -2.30 12.21
CA ARG A 115 -17.76 -2.63 12.77
C ARG A 115 -18.75 -1.47 12.65
N LEU A 116 -18.30 -0.23 12.86
CA LEU A 116 -19.15 0.95 12.74
C LEU A 116 -19.60 1.24 11.31
N ILE A 117 -18.74 0.99 10.33
CA ILE A 117 -19.02 1.26 8.91
C ILE A 117 -19.75 0.11 8.21
N GLU A 118 -19.76 -1.08 8.80
CA GLU A 118 -20.37 -2.29 8.20
C GLU A 118 -21.87 -2.09 7.94
N ASN A 119 -22.56 -1.46 8.87
CA ASN A 119 -24.01 -1.28 8.83
C ASN A 119 -24.46 0.17 8.60
N ASP A 120 -23.53 1.09 8.33
CA ASP A 120 -23.81 2.51 8.17
C ASP A 120 -23.07 3.08 6.95
N GLU A 121 -23.80 3.32 5.88
CA GLU A 121 -23.23 3.80 4.62
C GLU A 121 -22.68 5.23 4.73
N THR A 122 -23.28 6.08 5.57
CA THR A 122 -22.80 7.45 5.82
C THR A 122 -21.44 7.42 6.52
N LYS A 123 -21.29 6.60 7.53
CA LYS A 123 -20.00 6.38 8.22
C LYS A 123 -18.98 5.76 7.30
N ARG A 124 -19.39 4.79 6.47
CA ARG A 124 -18.53 4.17 5.47
C ARG A 124 -17.96 5.20 4.51
N ALA A 125 -18.78 6.09 3.97
CA ALA A 125 -18.34 7.16 3.08
C ALA A 125 -17.32 8.09 3.75
N LYS A 126 -17.55 8.46 5.01
CA LYS A 126 -16.61 9.28 5.80
C LYS A 126 -15.27 8.60 6.06
N ALA A 127 -15.31 7.32 6.42
CA ALA A 127 -14.11 6.57 6.78
C ALA A 127 -13.31 6.07 5.56
N SER A 128 -13.94 5.89 4.40
CA SER A 128 -13.33 5.26 3.24
C SER A 128 -12.09 6.01 2.73
N THR A 129 -12.14 7.33 2.65
CA THR A 129 -11.01 8.18 2.23
C THR A 129 -9.83 8.03 3.19
N PHE A 130 -10.11 8.04 4.49
CA PHE A 130 -9.12 7.86 5.54
C PHE A 130 -8.48 6.47 5.47
N LEU A 131 -9.28 5.42 5.43
CA LEU A 131 -8.81 4.02 5.38
C LEU A 131 -8.02 3.72 4.11
N SER A 132 -8.47 4.21 2.96
CA SER A 132 -7.80 4.02 1.66
C SER A 132 -6.42 4.66 1.59
N TYR A 133 -6.17 5.69 2.39
CA TYR A 133 -4.87 6.34 2.48
C TYR A 133 -3.98 5.71 3.57
N TYR A 134 -4.51 5.57 4.78
CA TYR A 134 -3.70 5.21 5.94
C TYR A 134 -3.36 3.73 6.01
N LEU A 135 -4.25 2.82 5.62
CA LEU A 135 -3.96 1.38 5.66
C LEU A 135 -2.82 0.97 4.71
N PRO A 136 -2.82 1.37 3.41
CA PRO A 136 -1.70 1.07 2.53
C PRO A 136 -0.40 1.74 2.96
N THR A 137 -0.48 2.97 3.49
CA THR A 137 0.69 3.69 4.00
C THR A 137 1.30 2.98 5.19
N THR A 138 0.48 2.54 6.14
CA THR A 138 0.91 1.77 7.30
C THR A 138 1.58 0.47 6.87
N GLN A 139 0.97 -0.29 5.97
CA GLN A 139 1.54 -1.53 5.47
C GLN A 139 2.94 -1.31 4.89
N LYS A 140 3.12 -0.31 4.02
CA LYS A 140 4.42 0.00 3.42
C LYS A 140 5.48 0.38 4.44
N LEU A 141 5.11 1.16 5.45
CA LEU A 141 6.02 1.57 6.52
C LEU A 141 6.50 0.36 7.33
N LEU A 142 5.59 -0.55 7.67
CA LEU A 142 5.89 -1.74 8.46
C LEU A 142 6.70 -2.76 7.66
N ASP A 143 6.41 -2.95 6.37
CA ASP A 143 7.22 -3.79 5.50
C ASP A 143 8.66 -3.26 5.42
N SER A 144 8.84 -1.95 5.25
CA SER A 144 10.17 -1.34 5.24
C SER A 144 10.89 -1.50 6.58
N TYR A 145 10.17 -1.37 7.70
CA TYR A 145 10.75 -1.56 9.03
C TYR A 145 11.21 -3.00 9.24
N ALA A 146 10.39 -3.98 8.87
CA ALA A 146 10.73 -5.39 8.95
C ALA A 146 11.95 -5.75 8.08
N GLU A 147 12.02 -5.21 6.87
CA GLU A 147 13.19 -5.39 5.99
C GLU A 147 14.46 -4.81 6.63
N PHE A 148 14.38 -3.67 7.30
CA PHE A 148 15.51 -3.07 8.01
C PHE A 148 15.98 -3.91 9.19
N GLU A 149 15.07 -4.54 9.92
CA GLU A 149 15.44 -5.46 11.00
C GLU A 149 16.08 -6.75 10.47
N GLU A 150 15.50 -7.34 9.42
CA GLU A 150 16.01 -8.56 8.79
C GLU A 150 17.40 -8.36 8.16
N ALA A 151 17.67 -7.18 7.62
CA ALA A 151 18.96 -6.86 7.02
C ALA A 151 20.11 -6.85 8.04
N GLY A 152 19.81 -6.72 9.34
CA GLY A 152 20.80 -6.80 10.42
C GLY A 152 21.91 -5.73 10.35
N VAL A 153 21.76 -4.71 9.52
CA VAL A 153 22.76 -3.68 9.28
C VAL A 153 22.62 -2.58 10.31
N SER A 154 23.60 -2.44 11.16
CA SER A 154 23.70 -1.35 12.15
C SER A 154 24.41 -0.16 11.53
N GLY A 155 23.66 0.80 11.00
CA GLY A 155 24.18 2.06 10.47
C GLY A 155 23.37 3.26 10.97
N GLY A 156 24.00 4.43 11.12
CA GLY A 156 23.32 5.64 11.61
C GLY A 156 22.08 6.00 10.78
N ASN A 157 22.17 5.88 9.46
CA ASN A 157 21.06 6.16 8.54
C ASN A 157 19.89 5.19 8.72
N LEU A 158 20.18 3.93 9.01
CA LEU A 158 19.15 2.91 9.23
C LEU A 158 18.42 3.14 10.55
N SER A 159 19.15 3.45 11.61
CA SER A 159 18.57 3.79 12.92
C SER A 159 17.70 5.05 12.83
N GLU A 160 18.09 6.04 12.03
CA GLU A 160 17.30 7.24 11.80
C GLU A 160 16.02 6.93 11.00
N ALA A 161 16.11 6.08 9.97
CA ALA A 161 14.96 5.62 9.19
C ALA A 161 13.94 4.87 10.07
N LYS A 162 14.39 3.97 10.93
CA LYS A 162 13.56 3.25 11.92
C LYS A 162 12.84 4.22 12.86
N ARG A 163 13.56 5.17 13.46
CA ARG A 163 12.98 6.20 14.34
C ARG A 163 11.94 7.07 13.63
N LYS A 164 12.17 7.37 12.35
CA LYS A 164 11.20 8.13 11.54
C LYS A 164 9.91 7.32 11.33
N ILE A 165 10.02 6.03 11.07
CA ILE A 165 8.86 5.13 10.95
C ILE A 165 8.11 5.06 12.28
N GLU A 166 8.78 4.88 13.40
CA GLU A 166 8.18 4.83 14.74
C GLU A 166 7.37 6.10 15.05
N ARG A 167 7.94 7.28 14.78
CA ARG A 167 7.25 8.57 14.96
C ARG A 167 6.06 8.71 14.01
N THR A 168 6.19 8.25 12.78
CA THR A 168 5.10 8.27 11.80
C THR A 168 3.97 7.35 12.26
N MET A 169 4.29 6.20 12.84
CA MET A 169 3.31 5.29 13.42
C MET A 169 2.54 5.90 14.59
N ASP A 170 3.19 6.68 15.46
CA ASP A 170 2.50 7.43 16.51
C ASP A 170 1.43 8.37 15.93
N ASN A 171 1.77 9.10 14.87
CA ASN A 171 0.83 9.99 14.19
C ASN A 171 -0.31 9.23 13.49
N ILE A 172 -0.02 8.07 12.92
CA ILE A 172 -1.02 7.21 12.29
C ILE A 172 -2.00 6.69 13.34
N VAL A 173 -1.53 6.16 14.46
CA VAL A 173 -2.40 5.68 15.56
C VAL A 173 -3.31 6.81 16.06
N LEU A 174 -2.77 8.01 16.29
CA LEU A 174 -3.56 9.19 16.65
C LEU A 174 -4.61 9.53 15.59
N GLY A 175 -4.27 9.41 14.30
CA GLY A 175 -5.20 9.60 13.20
C GLY A 175 -6.36 8.61 13.25
N PHE A 176 -6.08 7.34 13.50
CA PHE A 176 -7.10 6.29 13.67
C PHE A 176 -7.99 6.56 14.91
N GLU A 177 -7.42 6.98 16.04
CA GLU A 177 -8.18 7.35 17.24
C GLU A 177 -9.13 8.52 16.97
N ARG A 178 -8.67 9.56 16.28
CA ARG A 178 -9.50 10.71 15.89
C ARG A 178 -10.61 10.31 14.92
N GLN A 179 -10.31 9.44 13.96
CA GLN A 179 -11.31 8.95 13.01
C GLN A 179 -12.40 8.16 13.72
N LEU A 180 -12.03 7.31 14.68
CA LEU A 180 -12.98 6.55 15.48
C LEU A 180 -13.87 7.49 16.32
N ASP A 181 -13.28 8.49 16.98
CA ASP A 181 -14.00 9.49 17.76
C ASP A 181 -14.99 10.29 16.89
N GLU A 182 -14.58 10.70 15.70
CA GLU A 182 -15.43 11.39 14.73
C GLU A 182 -16.65 10.56 14.30
N LEU A 183 -16.47 9.25 14.13
CA LEU A 183 -17.57 8.35 13.79
C LEU A 183 -18.57 8.19 14.96
N TYR A 184 -18.11 8.17 16.20
CA TYR A 184 -18.97 8.16 17.38
C TYR A 184 -19.71 9.51 17.59
N ARG A 185 -19.08 10.64 17.30
CA ARG A 185 -19.72 11.95 17.38
C ARG A 185 -20.90 12.10 16.42
N THR A 186 -20.85 11.43 15.28
CA THR A 186 -21.97 11.42 14.32
C THR A 186 -23.21 10.78 14.96
N ASP A 187 -23.05 9.71 15.73
CA ASP A 187 -24.15 9.05 16.45
C ASP A 187 -24.79 9.97 17.52
N ALA A 188 -23.96 10.72 18.23
CA ALA A 188 -24.45 11.63 19.28
C ALA A 188 -25.27 12.80 18.74
N LEU A 189 -24.96 13.28 17.53
CA LEU A 189 -25.69 14.36 16.88
C LEU A 189 -27.03 13.88 16.26
N ASP A 190 -27.13 12.63 15.86
CA ASP A 190 -28.39 12.07 15.32
C ASP A 190 -29.43 11.81 16.42
N ILE A 191 -28.98 11.61 17.68
CA ILE A 191 -29.86 11.42 18.84
C ILE A 191 -30.50 12.73 19.31
N ASP A 192 -29.86 13.88 19.10
CA ASP A 192 -30.36 15.20 19.49
C ASP A 192 -31.32 15.81 18.44
N SER A 193 -31.59 15.12 17.33
CA SER A 193 -32.43 15.68 16.23
C SER A 193 -33.85 15.09 16.16
N ASP A 194 -34.25 14.19 17.10
CA ASP A 194 -35.58 13.63 17.28
C ASP A 194 -36.23 14.26 18.53
#